data_be48068ca06f661495250db3a86fb11e
#
_entry.id   be48068ca06f661495250db3a86fb11e
#
_cell.length_a   1.000
_cell.length_b   1.000
_cell.length_c   1.000
_cell.angle_alpha   90.00
_cell.angle_beta   90.00
_cell.angle_gamma   90.00
#
_symmetry.space_group_name_H-M   'P 1'
#
loop_
_entity.id
_entity.type
_entity.pdbx_description
1 polymer ?
#
loop_
_entity_poly.entity_id
_entity_poly.type
_entity_poly.pdbx_seq_one_letter_code
_entity_poly.pdbx_strand_id
1 'polypeptide(L)'
;MTSRPPTRALHVLDHSLPIGSGYSYRSRSIVTFQKRLGLDPVVLTSPKQGTETDGRERVDGITHYRTGRTGGRLPFARELLLMIRMAARIIRVARAEGVDLIHAHSPSLNGLPALWAGRRLGLPVVYEVRTFWEDAAVNNGTFTEGSLRYRVSRALETVVLRRAHRVVAICEGIRAEIVSRGIPPERVALVPNGVDAEWLEPRTRATGIANHLGLGDGPVFGYIGSFSRYEGLAFLIDAMPELLGRFPNAKLLLVGGGRDEEAVRRAAGNIGAAVVVPGRVPQEDVRDFYTVVDVFVLPRRRIRLTELVTPLKPLEAMAMGLPVLASDIGGHAEIVNDGQTGLLFKAESSKSLVDQARRLGEDRELRAQLGAGGRQWVEAERTWERMVARYLPIYGGVA
;
A
#
# COMPACT_ATOMS: atom_id res chain seq x y z
N MET A 1 37.43 14.30 12.53
CA MET A 1 36.01 14.56 12.35
C MET A 1 35.25 13.37 12.95
N THR A 2 34.72 13.51 14.15
CA THR A 2 33.88 12.50 14.79
C THR A 2 32.57 12.45 14.01
N SER A 3 32.36 11.39 13.23
CA SER A 3 31.09 11.17 12.54
C SER A 3 29.98 11.14 13.60
N ARG A 4 29.00 12.03 13.47
CA ARG A 4 27.77 11.97 14.28
C ARG A 4 27.21 10.54 14.16
N PRO A 5 26.82 9.90 15.28
CA PRO A 5 26.22 8.56 15.20
C PRO A 5 24.99 8.58 14.28
N PRO A 6 24.68 7.47 13.62
CA PRO A 6 23.53 7.40 12.73
C PRO A 6 22.24 7.77 13.47
N THR A 7 21.37 8.56 12.83
CA THR A 7 20.07 8.93 13.43
C THR A 7 19.24 7.65 13.70
N ARG A 8 18.91 7.43 14.97
CA ARG A 8 18.11 6.29 15.43
C ARG A 8 16.64 6.65 15.51
N ALA A 9 15.82 6.07 14.65
CA ALA A 9 14.40 6.36 14.55
C ALA A 9 13.55 5.21 15.10
N LEU A 10 12.61 5.51 16.02
CA LEU A 10 11.61 4.55 16.49
C LEU A 10 10.37 4.60 15.61
N HIS A 11 10.17 3.58 14.76
CA HIS A 11 8.96 3.42 13.97
C HIS A 11 7.85 2.80 14.80
N VAL A 12 6.75 3.54 14.98
CA VAL A 12 5.55 3.06 15.67
C VAL A 12 4.51 2.66 14.62
N LEU A 13 4.29 1.35 14.48
CA LEU A 13 3.46 0.74 13.46
C LEU A 13 2.18 0.14 14.03
N ASP A 14 1.11 0.14 13.24
CA ASP A 14 -0.12 -0.58 13.57
C ASP A 14 0.14 -2.11 13.60
N HIS A 15 0.75 -2.62 12.54
CA HIS A 15 1.22 -4.01 12.38
C HIS A 15 2.39 -4.07 11.38
N SER A 16 3.05 -5.22 11.32
CA SER A 16 4.14 -5.51 10.37
C SER A 16 4.12 -6.98 9.96
N LEU A 17 5.09 -7.43 9.18
CA LEU A 17 5.23 -8.86 8.89
C LEU A 17 5.27 -9.69 10.19
N PRO A 18 4.71 -10.91 10.20
CA PRO A 18 4.23 -11.72 9.07
C PRO A 18 2.82 -11.38 8.55
N ILE A 19 2.14 -10.35 9.07
CA ILE A 19 0.85 -9.94 8.54
C ILE A 19 1.06 -9.33 7.15
N GLY A 20 0.71 -10.07 6.08
CA GLY A 20 0.85 -9.64 4.69
C GLY A 20 -0.17 -8.56 4.32
N SER A 21 0.29 -7.33 4.12
CA SER A 21 -0.52 -6.19 3.68
C SER A 21 0.38 -5.15 3.01
N GLY A 22 -0.18 -4.28 2.17
CA GLY A 22 0.56 -3.13 1.62
C GLY A 22 1.20 -2.25 2.69
N TYR A 23 0.55 -2.16 3.87
CA TYR A 23 1.09 -1.46 5.03
C TYR A 23 2.38 -2.12 5.55
N SER A 24 2.39 -3.44 5.68
CA SER A 24 3.54 -4.21 6.18
C SER A 24 4.70 -4.18 5.19
N TYR A 25 4.42 -4.37 3.90
CA TYR A 25 5.45 -4.33 2.86
C TYR A 25 6.11 -2.95 2.76
N ARG A 26 5.32 -1.86 2.72
CA ARG A 26 5.85 -0.51 2.78
C ARG A 26 6.70 -0.29 4.04
N SER A 27 6.24 -0.76 5.22
CA SER A 27 7.00 -0.61 6.47
C SER A 27 8.34 -1.31 6.42
N ARG A 28 8.36 -2.56 5.92
CA ARG A 28 9.58 -3.35 5.72
C ARG A 28 10.55 -2.61 4.80
N SER A 29 10.08 -2.17 3.63
CA SER A 29 10.93 -1.45 2.67
C SER A 29 11.52 -0.17 3.28
N ILE A 30 10.70 0.64 3.97
CA ILE A 30 11.20 1.86 4.63
C ILE A 30 12.35 1.53 5.59
N VAL A 31 12.16 0.63 6.55
CA VAL A 31 13.18 0.37 7.57
C VAL A 31 14.41 -0.34 6.99
N THR A 32 14.22 -1.21 5.99
CA THR A 32 15.33 -1.89 5.29
C THR A 32 16.22 -0.88 4.54
N PHE A 33 15.61 0.01 3.77
CA PHE A 33 16.37 1.01 3.00
C PHE A 33 16.91 2.13 3.89
N GLN A 34 16.24 2.50 4.98
CA GLN A 34 16.82 3.40 5.97
C GLN A 34 18.13 2.83 6.56
N LYS A 35 18.14 1.54 6.90
CA LYS A 35 19.35 0.87 7.37
C LYS A 35 20.46 0.87 6.32
N ARG A 36 20.12 0.63 5.04
CA ARG A 36 21.10 0.71 3.93
C ARG A 36 21.67 2.12 3.74
N LEU A 37 20.87 3.15 4.02
CA LEU A 37 21.28 4.56 3.95
C LEU A 37 22.01 5.03 5.22
N GLY A 38 22.36 4.16 6.15
CA GLY A 38 23.10 4.47 7.36
C GLY A 38 22.27 5.05 8.50
N LEU A 39 20.94 4.95 8.45
CA LEU A 39 20.06 5.19 9.60
C LEU A 39 19.96 3.94 10.47
N ASP A 40 19.54 4.10 11.73
CA ASP A 40 19.35 2.99 12.65
C ASP A 40 17.87 2.86 13.07
N PRO A 41 17.02 2.20 12.25
CA PRO A 41 15.62 2.05 12.55
C PRO A 41 15.35 0.98 13.61
N VAL A 42 14.48 1.31 14.56
CA VAL A 42 13.89 0.39 15.54
C VAL A 42 12.37 0.36 15.31
N VAL A 43 11.74 -0.80 15.40
CA VAL A 43 10.32 -0.96 15.15
C VAL A 43 9.58 -1.31 16.44
N LEU A 44 8.41 -0.69 16.66
CA LEU A 44 7.46 -1.05 17.70
C LEU A 44 6.08 -1.22 17.05
N THR A 45 5.47 -2.40 17.20
CA THR A 45 4.11 -2.65 16.71
C THR A 45 3.08 -2.49 17.82
N SER A 46 1.87 -2.06 17.43
CA SER A 46 0.71 -1.97 18.31
C SER A 46 0.18 -3.35 18.70
N PRO A 47 -0.75 -3.45 19.68
CA PRO A 47 -1.44 -4.69 20.00
C PRO A 47 -2.23 -5.33 18.85
N LYS A 48 -2.47 -4.59 17.77
CA LYS A 48 -3.12 -5.12 16.55
C LYS A 48 -2.23 -6.10 15.77
N GLN A 49 -0.92 -6.15 16.08
CA GLN A 49 -0.04 -7.21 15.59
C GLN A 49 -0.56 -8.59 15.96
N GLY A 50 -1.34 -8.71 17.05
CA GLY A 50 -1.96 -9.96 17.45
C GLY A 50 -1.09 -10.88 18.31
N THR A 51 0.08 -10.44 18.75
CA THR A 51 0.93 -11.20 19.70
C THR A 51 0.29 -11.24 21.09
N GLU A 52 0.41 -12.37 21.76
CA GLU A 52 -0.19 -12.57 23.09
C GLU A 52 0.50 -11.71 24.16
N THR A 53 1.83 -11.62 24.10
CA THR A 53 2.67 -10.94 25.08
C THR A 53 3.58 -9.90 24.40
N ASP A 54 4.12 -9.01 25.24
CA ASP A 54 5.20 -8.11 24.82
C ASP A 54 6.44 -8.93 24.46
N GLY A 55 7.06 -8.62 23.31
CA GLY A 55 8.22 -9.34 22.82
C GLY A 55 9.26 -8.43 22.17
N ARG A 56 10.44 -9.01 21.91
CA ARG A 56 11.53 -8.43 21.12
C ARG A 56 12.07 -9.51 20.20
N GLU A 57 12.22 -9.20 18.93
CA GLU A 57 12.76 -10.09 17.90
C GLU A 57 13.62 -9.32 16.90
N ARG A 58 14.36 -10.01 16.07
CA ARG A 58 15.07 -9.41 14.92
C ARG A 58 14.46 -9.93 13.62
N VAL A 59 14.03 -9.00 12.78
CA VAL A 59 13.49 -9.28 11.44
C VAL A 59 14.37 -8.54 10.44
N ASP A 60 14.96 -9.24 9.48
CA ASP A 60 15.89 -8.68 8.49
C ASP A 60 17.06 -7.87 9.14
N GLY A 61 17.50 -8.31 10.33
CA GLY A 61 18.55 -7.65 11.09
C GLY A 61 18.15 -6.33 11.76
N ILE A 62 16.85 -6.00 11.80
CA ILE A 62 16.26 -4.82 12.46
C ILE A 62 15.57 -5.27 13.75
N THR A 63 15.72 -4.51 14.83
CA THR A 63 15.07 -4.81 16.11
C THR A 63 13.59 -4.45 16.05
N HIS A 64 12.73 -5.42 16.33
CA HIS A 64 11.28 -5.27 16.42
C HIS A 64 10.82 -5.53 17.85
N TYR A 65 10.09 -4.58 18.41
CA TYR A 65 9.35 -4.73 19.66
C TYR A 65 7.89 -4.99 19.33
N ARG A 66 7.32 -6.03 19.93
CA ARG A 66 5.92 -6.39 19.81
C ARG A 66 5.17 -5.96 21.06
N THR A 67 3.99 -5.37 20.89
CA THR A 67 3.12 -5.06 22.02
C THR A 67 2.00 -6.09 22.06
N GLY A 68 1.92 -6.81 23.19
CA GLY A 68 0.92 -7.86 23.39
C GLY A 68 -0.52 -7.34 23.44
N ARG A 69 -1.47 -8.23 23.25
CA ARG A 69 -2.91 -7.91 23.22
C ARG A 69 -3.37 -7.12 24.44
N THR A 70 -4.27 -6.17 24.20
CA THR A 70 -4.97 -5.41 25.25
C THR A 70 -6.34 -6.05 25.48
N GLY A 71 -6.61 -6.51 26.70
CA GLY A 71 -7.94 -6.94 27.12
C GLY A 71 -8.89 -5.76 27.26
N GLY A 72 -10.20 -6.00 27.20
CA GLY A 72 -11.25 -4.99 27.41
C GLY A 72 -12.53 -5.35 26.66
N ARG A 73 -13.69 -5.26 27.36
CA ARG A 73 -15.01 -5.58 26.80
C ARG A 73 -15.71 -4.38 26.14
N LEU A 74 -15.39 -3.15 26.55
CA LEU A 74 -16.03 -1.93 26.04
C LEU A 74 -15.14 -1.27 24.96
N PRO A 75 -15.66 -0.97 23.76
CA PRO A 75 -14.87 -0.47 22.64
C PRO A 75 -14.06 0.79 22.95
N PHE A 76 -14.68 1.83 23.52
CA PHE A 76 -13.99 3.09 23.85
C PHE A 76 -12.93 2.93 24.96
N ALA A 77 -13.24 2.17 26.01
CA ALA A 77 -12.30 1.91 27.09
C ALA A 77 -11.10 1.09 26.57
N ARG A 78 -11.33 0.17 25.62
CA ARG A 78 -10.29 -0.61 24.98
C ARG A 78 -9.33 0.25 24.15
N GLU A 79 -9.83 1.20 23.37
CA GLU A 79 -9.02 2.11 22.57
C GLU A 79 -8.20 3.05 23.46
N LEU A 80 -8.79 3.60 24.52
CA LEU A 80 -8.07 4.41 25.50
C LEU A 80 -6.95 3.61 26.21
N LEU A 81 -7.26 2.40 26.67
CA LEU A 81 -6.28 1.53 27.31
C LEU A 81 -5.15 1.15 26.35
N LEU A 82 -5.50 0.90 25.06
CA LEU A 82 -4.51 0.66 24.00
C LEU A 82 -3.57 1.86 23.87
N MET A 83 -4.10 3.08 23.81
CA MET A 83 -3.28 4.30 23.66
C MET A 83 -2.36 4.52 24.88
N ILE A 84 -2.87 4.31 26.09
CA ILE A 84 -2.06 4.42 27.33
C ILE A 84 -0.93 3.39 27.33
N ARG A 85 -1.25 2.13 27.02
CA ARG A 85 -0.26 1.07 26.94
C ARG A 85 0.79 1.32 25.86
N MET A 86 0.35 1.78 24.67
CA MET A 86 1.26 2.16 23.59
C MET A 86 2.20 3.29 24.01
N ALA A 87 1.67 4.34 24.64
CA ALA A 87 2.50 5.46 25.11
C ALA A 87 3.56 5.01 26.13
N ALA A 88 3.17 4.19 27.11
CA ALA A 88 4.11 3.61 28.08
C ALA A 88 5.17 2.72 27.38
N ARG A 89 4.75 1.95 26.38
CA ARG A 89 5.65 1.08 25.62
C ARG A 89 6.63 1.89 24.78
N ILE A 90 6.16 2.92 24.07
CA ILE A 90 6.99 3.84 23.28
C ILE A 90 8.06 4.47 24.18
N ILE A 91 7.69 5.01 25.37
CA ILE A 91 8.65 5.61 26.31
C ILE A 91 9.71 4.62 26.75
N ARG A 92 9.31 3.40 27.12
CA ARG A 92 10.24 2.36 27.57
C ARG A 92 11.22 1.96 26.46
N VAL A 93 10.74 1.72 25.24
CA VAL A 93 11.57 1.33 24.11
C VAL A 93 12.48 2.50 23.68
N ALA A 94 11.95 3.71 23.58
CA ALA A 94 12.70 4.89 23.18
C ALA A 94 13.89 5.16 24.13
N ARG A 95 13.69 4.99 25.45
CA ARG A 95 14.78 5.12 26.44
C ARG A 95 15.79 3.98 26.34
N ALA A 96 15.32 2.75 26.20
CA ALA A 96 16.20 1.57 26.15
C ALA A 96 17.08 1.56 24.89
N GLU A 97 16.56 2.06 23.78
CA GLU A 97 17.28 2.11 22.50
C GLU A 97 18.00 3.47 22.28
N GLY A 98 17.76 4.49 23.10
CA GLY A 98 18.37 5.81 22.94
C GLY A 98 18.03 6.46 21.60
N VAL A 99 16.74 6.48 21.24
CA VAL A 99 16.32 6.99 19.92
C VAL A 99 16.35 8.52 19.85
N ASP A 100 16.63 9.07 18.67
CA ASP A 100 16.69 10.51 18.42
C ASP A 100 15.32 11.10 18.06
N LEU A 101 14.43 10.28 17.47
CA LEU A 101 13.09 10.69 17.05
C LEU A 101 12.09 9.52 17.07
N ILE A 102 10.81 9.88 17.08
CA ILE A 102 9.71 8.92 16.94
C ILE A 102 9.05 9.14 15.57
N HIS A 103 8.98 8.09 14.74
CA HIS A 103 8.25 8.09 13.47
C HIS A 103 6.99 7.25 13.63
N ALA A 104 5.86 7.89 13.90
CA ALA A 104 4.58 7.21 14.03
C ALA A 104 3.87 7.13 12.68
N HIS A 105 3.28 5.97 12.41
CA HIS A 105 2.51 5.73 11.19
C HIS A 105 1.02 5.65 11.51
N SER A 106 0.17 6.19 10.61
CA SER A 106 -1.28 6.17 10.80
C SER A 106 -1.80 4.77 11.19
N PRO A 107 -2.81 4.66 12.02
CA PRO A 107 -3.80 5.68 12.40
C PRO A 107 -3.40 6.54 13.62
N SER A 108 -4.27 7.52 13.94
CA SER A 108 -4.13 8.38 15.14
C SER A 108 -3.97 7.62 16.45
N LEU A 109 -4.43 6.37 16.51
CA LEU A 109 -4.21 5.45 17.66
C LEU A 109 -2.72 5.13 17.91
N ASN A 110 -1.85 5.32 16.93
CA ASN A 110 -0.40 5.28 17.07
C ASN A 110 0.16 6.70 17.27
N GLY A 111 -0.41 7.68 16.55
CA GLY A 111 0.04 9.07 16.56
C GLY A 111 -0.13 9.77 17.90
N LEU A 112 -1.29 9.63 18.55
CA LEU A 112 -1.56 10.27 19.86
C LEU A 112 -0.61 9.75 20.96
N PRO A 113 -0.42 8.42 21.13
CA PRO A 113 0.60 7.88 22.05
C PRO A 113 2.01 8.35 21.74
N ALA A 114 2.38 8.42 20.45
CA ALA A 114 3.68 8.90 20.02
C ALA A 114 3.92 10.38 20.38
N LEU A 115 2.93 11.24 20.16
CA LEU A 115 2.99 12.65 20.56
C LEU A 115 3.14 12.82 22.07
N TRP A 116 2.38 12.05 22.86
CA TRP A 116 2.51 12.09 24.31
C TRP A 116 3.88 11.61 24.79
N ALA A 117 4.38 10.51 24.22
CA ALA A 117 5.69 9.98 24.51
C ALA A 117 6.81 10.95 24.09
N GLY A 118 6.73 11.52 22.89
CA GLY A 118 7.68 12.52 22.38
C GLY A 118 7.76 13.74 23.29
N ARG A 119 6.60 14.28 23.69
CA ARG A 119 6.57 15.40 24.66
C ARG A 119 7.19 15.04 26.00
N ARG A 120 6.95 13.82 26.51
CA ARG A 120 7.50 13.35 27.80
C ARG A 120 9.00 13.12 27.77
N LEU A 121 9.55 12.81 26.59
CA LEU A 121 10.97 12.50 26.38
C LEU A 121 11.76 13.65 25.76
N GLY A 122 11.13 14.74 25.33
CA GLY A 122 11.76 15.79 24.56
C GLY A 122 12.15 15.37 23.14
N LEU A 123 11.51 14.33 22.58
CA LEU A 123 11.82 13.81 21.26
C LEU A 123 10.86 14.35 20.19
N PRO A 124 11.36 14.71 18.99
CA PRO A 124 10.52 15.10 17.89
C PRO A 124 9.71 13.91 17.36
N VAL A 125 8.50 14.22 16.85
CA VAL A 125 7.60 13.23 16.26
C VAL A 125 7.34 13.55 14.81
N VAL A 126 7.67 12.61 13.93
CA VAL A 126 7.25 12.58 12.53
C VAL A 126 6.01 11.70 12.42
N TYR A 127 4.99 12.14 11.67
CA TYR A 127 3.76 11.36 11.49
C TYR A 127 3.50 11.07 10.02
N GLU A 128 3.48 9.79 9.66
CA GLU A 128 3.23 9.34 8.29
C GLU A 128 1.79 8.88 8.09
N VAL A 129 1.08 9.53 7.17
CA VAL A 129 -0.27 9.16 6.77
C VAL A 129 -0.24 8.28 5.53
N ARG A 130 -0.72 7.06 5.68
CA ARG A 130 -0.83 6.06 4.59
C ARG A 130 -2.23 5.93 4.04
N THR A 131 -3.20 6.20 4.88
CA THR A 131 -4.63 6.32 4.58
C THR A 131 -5.29 6.99 5.77
N PHE A 132 -6.43 7.62 5.54
CA PHE A 132 -7.24 8.11 6.64
C PHE A 132 -8.07 6.97 7.21
N TRP A 133 -7.99 6.80 8.52
CA TRP A 133 -8.70 5.71 9.22
C TRP A 133 -10.21 5.80 9.05
N GLU A 134 -10.77 7.00 9.08
CA GLU A 134 -12.20 7.25 8.89
C GLU A 134 -12.68 6.74 7.52
N ASP A 135 -11.91 6.97 6.45
CA ASP A 135 -12.25 6.52 5.10
C ASP A 135 -12.08 5.00 4.95
N ALA A 136 -11.04 4.43 5.55
CA ALA A 136 -10.83 2.99 5.60
C ALA A 136 -11.96 2.28 6.39
N ALA A 137 -12.44 2.87 7.47
CA ALA A 137 -13.51 2.32 8.29
C ALA A 137 -14.87 2.35 7.56
N VAL A 138 -15.14 3.39 6.76
CA VAL A 138 -16.32 3.46 5.87
C VAL A 138 -16.26 2.33 4.85
N ASN A 139 -15.13 2.17 4.18
CA ASN A 139 -14.96 1.10 3.19
C ASN A 139 -15.12 -0.30 3.80
N ASN A 140 -14.68 -0.48 5.05
CA ASN A 140 -14.82 -1.73 5.79
C ASN A 140 -16.22 -1.95 6.39
N GLY A 141 -17.17 -1.02 6.19
CA GLY A 141 -18.52 -1.09 6.73
C GLY A 141 -18.60 -0.89 8.26
N THR A 142 -17.52 -0.40 8.89
CA THR A 142 -17.46 -0.16 10.33
C THR A 142 -18.12 1.17 10.71
N PHE A 143 -17.99 2.18 9.84
CA PHE A 143 -18.58 3.50 9.98
C PHE A 143 -19.44 3.82 8.76
N THR A 144 -20.35 4.77 8.95
CA THR A 144 -21.01 5.47 7.83
C THR A 144 -20.33 6.83 7.69
N GLU A 145 -20.10 7.27 6.45
CA GLU A 145 -19.56 8.60 6.17
C GLU A 145 -20.39 9.69 6.86
N GLY A 146 -19.73 10.69 7.44
CA GLY A 146 -20.39 11.76 8.20
C GLY A 146 -20.96 11.37 9.57
N SER A 147 -20.94 10.08 9.95
CA SER A 147 -21.36 9.64 11.29
C SER A 147 -20.52 10.28 12.41
N LEU A 148 -21.05 10.28 13.65
CA LEU A 148 -20.30 10.81 14.79
C LEU A 148 -18.92 10.13 14.95
N ARG A 149 -18.85 8.82 14.77
CA ARG A 149 -17.57 8.08 14.82
C ARG A 149 -16.60 8.52 13.71
N TYR A 150 -17.09 8.72 12.48
CA TYR A 150 -16.31 9.28 11.38
C TYR A 150 -15.74 10.65 11.75
N ARG A 151 -16.60 11.57 12.25
CA ARG A 151 -16.20 12.93 12.64
C ARG A 151 -15.19 12.94 13.77
N VAL A 152 -15.37 12.09 14.78
CA VAL A 152 -14.42 11.95 15.89
C VAL A 152 -13.09 11.40 15.40
N SER A 153 -13.07 10.34 14.58
CA SER A 153 -11.84 9.80 14.02
C SER A 153 -11.08 10.83 13.19
N ARG A 154 -11.79 11.58 12.33
CA ARG A 154 -11.23 12.68 11.53
C ARG A 154 -10.65 13.80 12.42
N ALA A 155 -11.32 14.15 13.50
CA ALA A 155 -10.86 15.15 14.46
C ALA A 155 -9.57 14.69 15.17
N LEU A 156 -9.53 13.45 15.66
CA LEU A 156 -8.35 12.88 16.31
C LEU A 156 -7.16 12.83 15.35
N GLU A 157 -7.37 12.40 14.11
CA GLU A 157 -6.34 12.42 13.07
C GLU A 157 -5.83 13.84 12.83
N THR A 158 -6.72 14.82 12.72
CA THR A 158 -6.37 16.24 12.53
C THR A 158 -5.56 16.80 13.71
N VAL A 159 -5.87 16.37 14.94
CA VAL A 159 -5.08 16.74 16.14
C VAL A 159 -3.64 16.21 16.03
N VAL A 160 -3.45 14.97 15.58
CA VAL A 160 -2.11 14.41 15.36
C VAL A 160 -1.35 15.20 14.30
N LEU A 161 -1.99 15.45 13.14
CA LEU A 161 -1.40 16.23 12.04
C LEU A 161 -0.93 17.62 12.49
N ARG A 162 -1.74 18.32 13.29
CA ARG A 162 -1.39 19.66 13.79
C ARG A 162 -0.24 19.67 14.78
N ARG A 163 -0.07 18.62 15.57
CA ARG A 163 0.92 18.53 16.67
C ARG A 163 2.21 17.82 16.32
N ALA A 164 2.25 17.03 15.24
CA ALA A 164 3.49 16.42 14.76
C ALA A 164 4.48 17.49 14.30
N HIS A 165 5.79 17.26 14.50
CA HIS A 165 6.84 18.19 14.06
C HIS A 165 6.93 18.24 12.54
N ARG A 166 6.81 17.09 11.89
CA ARG A 166 6.67 16.93 10.43
C ARG A 166 5.59 15.90 10.12
N VAL A 167 4.91 16.09 9.01
CA VAL A 167 3.94 15.16 8.48
C VAL A 167 4.48 14.60 7.17
N VAL A 168 4.29 13.30 6.95
CA VAL A 168 4.65 12.63 5.69
C VAL A 168 3.38 12.09 5.05
N ALA A 169 3.18 12.41 3.79
CA ALA A 169 2.13 11.85 2.94
C ALA A 169 2.74 10.86 1.94
N ILE A 170 2.01 9.79 1.61
CA ILE A 170 2.48 8.80 0.64
C ILE A 170 2.13 9.13 -0.81
N CYS A 171 1.34 10.18 -1.04
CA CYS A 171 0.87 10.59 -2.35
C CYS A 171 0.30 12.01 -2.30
N GLU A 172 0.13 12.64 -3.45
CA GLU A 172 -0.39 14.02 -3.54
C GLU A 172 -1.85 14.10 -3.10
N GLY A 173 -2.69 13.09 -3.37
CA GLY A 173 -4.06 13.05 -2.89
C GLY A 173 -4.15 13.15 -1.35
N ILE A 174 -3.33 12.39 -0.63
CA ILE A 174 -3.20 12.45 0.84
C ILE A 174 -2.63 13.81 1.27
N ARG A 175 -1.61 14.32 0.58
CA ARG A 175 -1.01 15.62 0.89
C ARG A 175 -2.01 16.76 0.76
N ALA A 176 -2.76 16.79 -0.34
CA ALA A 176 -3.80 17.79 -0.57
C ALA A 176 -4.90 17.75 0.52
N GLU A 177 -5.35 16.57 0.92
CA GLU A 177 -6.31 16.40 2.01
C GLU A 177 -5.74 16.88 3.36
N ILE A 178 -4.45 16.61 3.67
CA ILE A 178 -3.80 17.11 4.89
C ILE A 178 -3.76 18.64 4.89
N VAL A 179 -3.37 19.26 3.78
CA VAL A 179 -3.33 20.71 3.63
C VAL A 179 -4.75 21.32 3.76
N SER A 180 -5.77 20.68 3.20
CA SER A 180 -7.16 21.11 3.33
C SER A 180 -7.69 21.10 4.78
N ARG A 181 -7.05 20.29 5.66
CA ARG A 181 -7.33 20.27 7.12
C ARG A 181 -6.62 21.39 7.87
N GLY A 182 -5.96 22.32 7.18
CA GLY A 182 -5.28 23.48 7.73
C GLY A 182 -3.86 23.19 8.26
N ILE A 183 -3.19 22.18 7.71
CA ILE A 183 -1.77 21.92 7.97
C ILE A 183 -0.94 22.68 6.92
N PRO A 184 0.04 23.50 7.33
CA PRO A 184 0.89 24.25 6.41
C PRO A 184 1.62 23.31 5.42
N PRO A 185 1.63 23.61 4.10
CA PRO A 185 2.22 22.75 3.08
C PRO A 185 3.70 22.41 3.32
N GLU A 186 4.47 23.36 3.87
CA GLU A 186 5.89 23.20 4.19
C GLU A 186 6.16 22.21 5.32
N ARG A 187 5.14 21.85 6.10
CA ARG A 187 5.21 20.81 7.12
C ARG A 187 4.89 19.42 6.59
N VAL A 188 4.38 19.33 5.35
CA VAL A 188 3.93 18.07 4.74
C VAL A 188 4.90 17.65 3.65
N ALA A 189 5.75 16.70 3.97
CA ALA A 189 6.67 16.08 3.03
C ALA A 189 5.98 14.95 2.27
N LEU A 190 6.44 14.70 1.03
CA LEU A 190 5.94 13.62 0.18
C LEU A 190 6.98 12.51 0.08
N VAL A 191 6.63 11.31 0.55
CA VAL A 191 7.44 10.10 0.41
C VAL A 191 6.57 8.99 -0.21
N PRO A 192 6.51 8.91 -1.55
CA PRO A 192 5.66 7.96 -2.25
C PRO A 192 6.05 6.48 -2.04
N ASN A 193 5.22 5.61 -2.56
CA ASN A 193 5.53 4.18 -2.71
C ASN A 193 6.63 3.98 -3.76
N GLY A 194 7.40 2.92 -3.60
CA GLY A 194 8.44 2.48 -4.52
C GLY A 194 8.42 0.97 -4.73
N VAL A 195 9.35 0.48 -5.54
CA VAL A 195 9.64 -0.94 -5.74
C VAL A 195 11.08 -1.25 -5.39
N ASP A 196 11.35 -2.49 -5.01
CA ASP A 196 12.71 -3.00 -4.81
C ASP A 196 13.38 -3.23 -6.18
N ALA A 197 14.72 -3.10 -6.23
CA ALA A 197 15.50 -3.30 -7.45
C ALA A 197 15.29 -4.71 -8.06
N GLU A 198 15.04 -5.72 -7.24
CA GLU A 198 14.76 -7.08 -7.71
C GLU A 198 13.50 -7.19 -8.60
N TRP A 199 12.54 -6.26 -8.47
CA TRP A 199 11.38 -6.19 -9.38
C TRP A 199 11.76 -5.70 -10.78
N LEU A 200 12.88 -5.02 -10.90
CA LEU A 200 13.45 -4.55 -12.17
C LEU A 200 14.31 -5.62 -12.87
N GLU A 201 14.62 -6.74 -12.22
CA GLU A 201 15.34 -7.82 -12.85
C GLU A 201 14.47 -8.51 -13.90
N PRO A 202 14.97 -8.67 -15.16
CA PRO A 202 14.23 -9.36 -16.21
C PRO A 202 13.89 -10.80 -15.78
N ARG A 203 12.66 -11.23 -16.06
CA ARG A 203 12.23 -12.62 -15.88
C ARG A 203 11.64 -13.18 -17.16
N THR A 204 11.91 -14.43 -17.43
CA THR A 204 11.27 -15.16 -18.51
C THR A 204 9.86 -15.58 -18.13
N ARG A 205 8.97 -15.70 -19.14
CA ARG A 205 7.59 -16.18 -18.93
C ARG A 205 7.60 -17.55 -18.25
N ALA A 206 6.89 -17.67 -17.13
CA ALA A 206 6.76 -18.92 -16.37
C ALA A 206 5.79 -19.89 -17.09
N THR A 207 6.26 -20.53 -18.16
CA THR A 207 5.43 -21.43 -19.02
C THR A 207 4.84 -22.58 -18.23
N GLY A 208 5.51 -23.09 -17.19
CA GLY A 208 4.98 -24.10 -16.28
C GLY A 208 3.69 -23.63 -15.56
N ILE A 209 3.69 -22.40 -15.06
CA ILE A 209 2.50 -21.77 -14.42
C ILE A 209 1.41 -21.57 -15.48
N ALA A 210 1.74 -21.04 -16.65
CA ALA A 210 0.78 -20.81 -17.72
C ALA A 210 0.07 -22.10 -18.14
N ASN A 211 0.83 -23.18 -18.32
CA ASN A 211 0.31 -24.49 -18.69
C ASN A 211 -0.55 -25.11 -17.58
N HIS A 212 -0.07 -25.06 -16.32
CA HIS A 212 -0.81 -25.59 -15.17
C HIS A 212 -2.17 -24.89 -14.98
N LEU A 213 -2.23 -23.60 -15.23
CA LEU A 213 -3.43 -22.80 -15.12
C LEU A 213 -4.31 -22.80 -16.39
N GLY A 214 -3.88 -23.46 -17.46
CA GLY A 214 -4.62 -23.50 -18.71
C GLY A 214 -4.83 -22.14 -19.37
N LEU A 215 -3.82 -21.25 -19.32
CA LEU A 215 -3.93 -19.89 -19.84
C LEU A 215 -3.98 -19.81 -21.36
N GLY A 216 -3.45 -20.83 -22.07
CA GLY A 216 -3.47 -20.91 -23.55
C GLY A 216 -2.66 -19.80 -24.22
N ASP A 217 -2.99 -19.54 -25.50
CA ASP A 217 -2.27 -18.60 -26.38
C ASP A 217 -2.99 -17.26 -26.56
N GLY A 218 -4.15 -17.08 -25.92
CA GLY A 218 -4.91 -15.83 -25.96
C GLY A 218 -4.31 -14.77 -25.03
N PRO A 219 -4.77 -13.51 -25.14
CA PRO A 219 -4.33 -12.46 -24.23
C PRO A 219 -4.77 -12.76 -22.78
N VAL A 220 -3.83 -12.62 -21.85
CA VAL A 220 -4.06 -12.80 -20.41
C VAL A 220 -4.16 -11.44 -19.74
N PHE A 221 -5.39 -11.10 -19.34
CA PHE A 221 -5.64 -9.97 -18.45
C PHE A 221 -5.44 -10.41 -17.02
N GLY A 222 -4.65 -9.69 -16.23
CA GLY A 222 -4.29 -10.14 -14.89
C GLY A 222 -4.50 -9.10 -13.80
N TYR A 223 -4.84 -9.60 -12.62
CA TYR A 223 -4.82 -8.85 -11.37
C TYR A 223 -4.14 -9.70 -10.29
N ILE A 224 -3.21 -9.11 -9.56
CA ILE A 224 -2.49 -9.77 -8.47
C ILE A 224 -2.58 -8.91 -7.22
N GLY A 225 -3.14 -9.47 -6.14
CA GLY A 225 -3.25 -8.75 -4.87
C GLY A 225 -4.45 -9.13 -4.02
N SER A 226 -4.74 -8.33 -2.98
CA SER A 226 -5.87 -8.58 -2.08
C SER A 226 -7.22 -8.31 -2.76
N PHE A 227 -8.19 -9.19 -2.53
CA PHE A 227 -9.56 -9.07 -3.02
C PHE A 227 -10.38 -8.26 -2.02
N SER A 228 -10.59 -7.00 -2.35
CA SER A 228 -11.41 -6.06 -1.59
C SER A 228 -12.44 -5.43 -2.51
N ARG A 229 -13.61 -5.08 -1.96
CA ARG A 229 -14.74 -4.54 -2.74
C ARG A 229 -14.37 -3.34 -3.61
N TYR A 230 -13.49 -2.48 -3.11
CA TYR A 230 -13.06 -1.28 -3.83
C TYR A 230 -12.08 -1.58 -4.98
N GLU A 231 -11.48 -2.77 -5.04
CA GLU A 231 -10.62 -3.17 -6.16
C GLU A 231 -11.43 -3.46 -7.43
N GLY A 232 -12.77 -3.68 -7.33
CA GLY A 232 -13.67 -3.75 -8.47
C GLY A 232 -13.58 -5.05 -9.29
N LEU A 233 -13.12 -6.17 -8.70
CA LEU A 233 -12.87 -7.41 -9.44
C LEU A 233 -14.15 -8.02 -10.03
N ALA A 234 -15.29 -7.91 -9.35
CA ALA A 234 -16.56 -8.35 -9.89
C ALA A 234 -16.92 -7.59 -11.18
N PHE A 235 -16.73 -6.26 -11.19
CA PHE A 235 -16.92 -5.44 -12.38
C PHE A 235 -16.01 -5.86 -13.55
N LEU A 236 -14.76 -6.24 -13.26
CA LEU A 236 -13.83 -6.76 -14.27
C LEU A 236 -14.29 -8.11 -14.83
N ILE A 237 -14.78 -9.01 -13.95
CA ILE A 237 -15.33 -10.32 -14.36
C ILE A 237 -16.55 -10.12 -15.24
N ASP A 238 -17.45 -9.19 -14.89
CA ASP A 238 -18.68 -8.89 -15.65
C ASP A 238 -18.39 -8.36 -17.07
N ALA A 239 -17.18 -7.80 -17.30
CA ALA A 239 -16.74 -7.35 -18.62
C ALA A 239 -16.21 -8.50 -19.53
N MET A 240 -15.90 -9.66 -18.96
CA MET A 240 -15.29 -10.78 -19.70
C MET A 240 -16.13 -11.30 -20.86
N PRO A 241 -17.46 -11.46 -20.80
CA PRO A 241 -18.25 -11.93 -21.94
C PRO A 241 -18.05 -11.06 -23.19
N GLU A 242 -17.96 -9.74 -23.04
CA GLU A 242 -17.73 -8.83 -24.16
C GLU A 242 -16.30 -8.94 -24.71
N LEU A 243 -15.31 -9.13 -23.85
CA LEU A 243 -13.93 -9.40 -24.26
C LEU A 243 -13.78 -10.74 -24.98
N LEU A 244 -14.45 -11.79 -24.51
CA LEU A 244 -14.47 -13.11 -25.15
C LEU A 244 -15.11 -13.08 -26.53
N GLY A 245 -16.08 -12.22 -26.76
CA GLY A 245 -16.65 -12.01 -28.09
C GLY A 245 -15.62 -11.54 -29.14
N ARG A 246 -14.55 -10.84 -28.70
CA ARG A 246 -13.45 -10.42 -29.56
C ARG A 246 -12.24 -11.34 -29.51
N PHE A 247 -11.93 -11.86 -28.32
CA PHE A 247 -10.82 -12.77 -28.05
C PHE A 247 -11.33 -14.05 -27.43
N PRO A 248 -11.79 -15.04 -28.22
CA PRO A 248 -12.39 -16.26 -27.68
C PRO A 248 -11.48 -17.05 -26.72
N ASN A 249 -10.16 -16.90 -26.88
CA ASN A 249 -9.15 -17.56 -26.05
C ASN A 249 -8.60 -16.67 -24.93
N ALA A 250 -9.17 -15.47 -24.71
CA ALA A 250 -8.70 -14.60 -23.63
C ALA A 250 -8.92 -15.25 -22.26
N LYS A 251 -8.00 -14.95 -21.34
CA LYS A 251 -8.10 -15.36 -19.94
C LYS A 251 -8.04 -14.15 -19.01
N LEU A 252 -8.78 -14.24 -17.91
CA LEU A 252 -8.67 -13.35 -16.78
C LEU A 252 -8.05 -14.13 -15.62
N LEU A 253 -6.83 -13.74 -15.23
CA LEU A 253 -6.10 -14.34 -14.12
C LEU A 253 -6.20 -13.45 -12.88
N LEU A 254 -6.82 -13.96 -11.81
CA LEU A 254 -7.01 -13.24 -10.54
C LEU A 254 -6.25 -13.95 -9.42
N VAL A 255 -5.05 -13.47 -9.10
CA VAL A 255 -4.18 -14.07 -8.06
C VAL A 255 -4.33 -13.32 -6.75
N GLY A 256 -4.63 -14.04 -5.68
CA GLY A 256 -4.76 -13.47 -4.35
C GLY A 256 -5.95 -13.98 -3.57
N GLY A 257 -6.42 -13.18 -2.63
CA GLY A 257 -7.56 -13.52 -1.77
C GLY A 257 -7.89 -12.37 -0.84
N GLY A 258 -8.96 -12.47 -0.10
CA GLY A 258 -9.38 -11.41 0.81
C GLY A 258 -10.85 -11.49 1.20
N ARG A 259 -11.40 -10.38 1.67
CA ARG A 259 -12.80 -10.34 2.15
C ARG A 259 -13.82 -10.68 1.08
N ASP A 260 -13.55 -10.34 -0.18
CA ASP A 260 -14.47 -10.55 -1.29
C ASP A 260 -14.12 -11.80 -2.11
N GLU A 261 -13.23 -12.66 -1.63
CA GLU A 261 -12.77 -13.84 -2.35
C GLU A 261 -13.93 -14.75 -2.77
N GLU A 262 -14.88 -14.99 -1.87
CA GLU A 262 -16.06 -15.82 -2.16
C GLU A 262 -16.95 -15.21 -3.26
N ALA A 263 -17.15 -13.88 -3.22
CA ALA A 263 -17.90 -13.18 -4.26
C ALA A 263 -17.19 -13.22 -5.61
N VAL A 264 -15.87 -13.06 -5.62
CA VAL A 264 -15.03 -13.16 -6.82
C VAL A 264 -15.09 -14.57 -7.40
N ARG A 265 -14.97 -15.61 -6.58
CA ARG A 265 -15.07 -17.01 -7.04
C ARG A 265 -16.44 -17.36 -7.60
N ARG A 266 -17.53 -16.87 -6.98
CA ARG A 266 -18.89 -17.04 -7.52
C ARG A 266 -19.05 -16.36 -8.88
N ALA A 267 -18.61 -15.11 -9.00
CA ALA A 267 -18.66 -14.38 -10.27
C ALA A 267 -17.83 -15.09 -11.36
N ALA A 268 -16.62 -15.55 -11.02
CA ALA A 268 -15.76 -16.32 -11.92
C ALA A 268 -16.44 -17.61 -12.40
N GLY A 269 -17.13 -18.33 -11.52
CA GLY A 269 -17.86 -19.56 -11.85
C GLY A 269 -18.95 -19.35 -12.92
N ASN A 270 -19.58 -18.18 -12.96
CA ASN A 270 -20.58 -17.85 -13.97
C ASN A 270 -19.98 -17.67 -15.38
N ILE A 271 -18.71 -17.32 -15.48
CA ILE A 271 -17.99 -17.15 -16.76
C ILE A 271 -17.30 -18.47 -17.18
N GLY A 272 -16.97 -19.31 -16.20
CA GLY A 272 -16.31 -20.60 -16.44
C GLY A 272 -14.81 -20.50 -16.66
N ALA A 273 -14.25 -21.36 -17.51
CA ALA A 273 -12.81 -21.55 -17.67
C ALA A 273 -12.02 -20.33 -18.19
N ALA A 274 -12.69 -19.26 -18.62
CA ALA A 274 -12.04 -18.03 -19.03
C ALA A 274 -11.54 -17.18 -17.84
N VAL A 275 -12.07 -17.40 -16.63
CA VAL A 275 -11.65 -16.71 -15.41
C VAL A 275 -10.95 -17.68 -14.45
N VAL A 276 -9.66 -17.47 -14.24
CA VAL A 276 -8.80 -18.35 -13.45
C VAL A 276 -8.48 -17.71 -12.11
N VAL A 277 -8.83 -18.36 -10.99
CA VAL A 277 -8.64 -17.85 -9.63
C VAL A 277 -7.86 -18.89 -8.81
N PRO A 278 -6.50 -18.92 -8.92
CA PRO A 278 -5.68 -19.91 -8.19
C PRO A 278 -5.70 -19.70 -6.68
N GLY A 279 -6.06 -18.51 -6.21
CA GLY A 279 -6.01 -18.16 -4.80
C GLY A 279 -4.72 -17.42 -4.42
N ARG A 280 -4.39 -17.47 -3.13
CA ARG A 280 -3.14 -16.86 -2.60
C ARG A 280 -1.95 -17.73 -2.98
N VAL A 281 -0.86 -17.06 -3.34
CA VAL A 281 0.42 -17.70 -3.66
C VAL A 281 1.49 -17.22 -2.69
N PRO A 282 2.57 -18.00 -2.47
CA PRO A 282 3.72 -17.55 -1.70
C PRO A 282 4.31 -16.25 -2.26
N GLN A 283 4.86 -15.41 -1.39
CA GLN A 283 5.39 -14.10 -1.79
C GLN A 283 6.56 -14.23 -2.79
N GLU A 284 7.37 -15.25 -2.64
CA GLU A 284 8.48 -15.61 -3.53
C GLU A 284 8.04 -15.93 -4.94
N ASP A 285 6.84 -16.48 -5.12
CA ASP A 285 6.30 -16.88 -6.42
C ASP A 285 5.52 -15.76 -7.12
N VAL A 286 5.15 -14.70 -6.41
CA VAL A 286 4.30 -13.62 -6.93
C VAL A 286 4.83 -13.06 -8.25
N ARG A 287 6.14 -12.83 -8.37
CA ARG A 287 6.76 -12.28 -9.57
C ARG A 287 6.59 -13.20 -10.80
N ASP A 288 6.57 -14.49 -10.60
CA ASP A 288 6.38 -15.46 -11.69
C ASP A 288 4.96 -15.39 -12.26
N PHE A 289 3.96 -15.09 -11.42
CA PHE A 289 2.60 -14.84 -11.88
C PHE A 289 2.47 -13.55 -12.71
N TYR A 290 3.26 -12.51 -12.41
CA TYR A 290 3.31 -11.32 -13.28
C TYR A 290 3.81 -11.67 -14.69
N THR A 291 4.75 -12.62 -14.83
CA THR A 291 5.33 -12.98 -16.14
C THR A 291 4.35 -13.64 -17.09
N VAL A 292 3.24 -14.19 -16.61
CA VAL A 292 2.22 -14.85 -17.46
C VAL A 292 1.06 -13.93 -17.81
N VAL A 293 1.07 -12.69 -17.35
CA VAL A 293 0.09 -11.64 -17.65
C VAL A 293 0.56 -10.83 -18.86
N ASP A 294 -0.35 -10.49 -19.77
CA ASP A 294 -0.09 -9.63 -20.93
C ASP A 294 -0.55 -8.18 -20.70
N VAL A 295 -1.62 -7.99 -19.90
CA VAL A 295 -2.18 -6.68 -19.51
C VAL A 295 -2.56 -6.72 -18.04
N PHE A 296 -1.94 -5.86 -17.22
CA PHE A 296 -2.28 -5.77 -15.80
C PHE A 296 -3.45 -4.81 -15.58
N VAL A 297 -4.56 -5.29 -15.00
CA VAL A 297 -5.81 -4.52 -14.90
C VAL A 297 -6.11 -4.12 -13.47
N LEU A 298 -6.41 -2.84 -13.26
CA LEU A 298 -6.73 -2.24 -11.95
C LEU A 298 -8.10 -1.54 -12.02
N PRO A 299 -9.21 -2.27 -11.83
CA PRO A 299 -10.56 -1.75 -12.03
C PRO A 299 -11.15 -1.11 -10.76
N ARG A 300 -10.35 -0.37 -9.99
CA ARG A 300 -10.79 0.23 -8.73
C ARG A 300 -12.03 1.09 -8.90
N ARG A 301 -12.92 0.98 -7.94
CA ARG A 301 -14.13 1.80 -7.84
C ARG A 301 -13.80 3.22 -7.41
N ARG A 302 -14.60 4.18 -7.87
CA ARG A 302 -14.49 5.58 -7.50
C ARG A 302 -15.12 5.81 -6.12
N ILE A 303 -14.30 5.76 -5.08
CA ILE A 303 -14.66 6.09 -3.70
C ILE A 303 -13.58 7.00 -3.11
N ARG A 304 -13.89 7.71 -2.04
CA ARG A 304 -12.94 8.64 -1.40
C ARG A 304 -11.58 8.01 -1.08
N LEU A 305 -11.55 6.78 -0.57
CA LEU A 305 -10.31 6.05 -0.30
C LEU A 305 -9.44 5.90 -1.55
N THR A 306 -10.02 5.50 -2.68
CA THR A 306 -9.27 5.24 -3.92
C THR A 306 -8.92 6.51 -4.68
N GLU A 307 -9.69 7.58 -4.51
CA GLU A 307 -9.33 8.91 -5.02
C GLU A 307 -8.08 9.48 -4.33
N LEU A 308 -7.93 9.23 -3.03
CA LEU A 308 -6.86 9.82 -2.24
C LEU A 308 -5.57 8.97 -2.19
N VAL A 309 -5.66 7.62 -2.36
CA VAL A 309 -4.56 6.71 -2.02
C VAL A 309 -4.02 5.99 -3.25
N THR A 310 -2.72 6.16 -3.50
CA THR A 310 -1.99 5.42 -4.54
C THR A 310 -1.66 3.99 -4.09
N PRO A 311 -1.91 2.96 -4.93
CA PRO A 311 -1.54 1.57 -4.65
C PRO A 311 -0.09 1.25 -4.99
N LEU A 312 0.41 0.10 -4.50
CA LEU A 312 1.71 -0.49 -4.87
C LEU A 312 1.65 -1.26 -6.21
N LYS A 313 0.53 -1.95 -6.46
CA LYS A 313 0.36 -2.87 -7.58
C LYS A 313 0.73 -2.32 -8.97
N PRO A 314 0.34 -1.09 -9.37
CA PRO A 314 0.75 -0.56 -10.68
C PRO A 314 2.27 -0.37 -10.78
N LEU A 315 2.93 -0.01 -9.67
CA LEU A 315 4.40 0.11 -9.65
C LEU A 315 5.08 -1.24 -9.85
N GLU A 316 4.56 -2.30 -9.22
CA GLU A 316 5.04 -3.68 -9.38
C GLU A 316 4.85 -4.16 -10.82
N ALA A 317 3.67 -3.95 -11.41
CA ALA A 317 3.37 -4.31 -12.79
C ALA A 317 4.27 -3.56 -13.79
N MET A 318 4.42 -2.24 -13.61
CA MET A 318 5.31 -1.42 -14.44
C MET A 318 6.78 -1.86 -14.31
N ALA A 319 7.26 -2.18 -13.10
CA ALA A 319 8.60 -2.70 -12.88
C ALA A 319 8.85 -4.00 -13.64
N MET A 320 7.83 -4.86 -13.75
CA MET A 320 7.84 -6.08 -14.55
C MET A 320 7.69 -5.83 -16.06
N GLY A 321 7.56 -4.56 -16.50
CA GLY A 321 7.39 -4.19 -17.90
C GLY A 321 6.00 -4.49 -18.47
N LEU A 322 4.99 -4.64 -17.63
CA LEU A 322 3.62 -4.87 -18.07
C LEU A 322 2.88 -3.55 -18.38
N PRO A 323 2.12 -3.50 -19.47
CA PRO A 323 1.18 -2.40 -19.67
C PRO A 323 0.10 -2.43 -18.60
N VAL A 324 -0.15 -1.28 -17.96
CA VAL A 324 -1.18 -1.13 -16.93
C VAL A 324 -2.44 -0.54 -17.54
N LEU A 325 -3.57 -1.20 -17.33
CA LEU A 325 -4.91 -0.69 -17.61
C LEU A 325 -5.62 -0.37 -16.30
N ALA A 326 -5.82 0.90 -16.00
CA ALA A 326 -6.34 1.32 -14.70
C ALA A 326 -7.57 2.23 -14.83
N SER A 327 -8.47 2.20 -13.84
CA SER A 327 -9.55 3.19 -13.76
C SER A 327 -9.01 4.60 -13.48
N ASP A 328 -9.67 5.65 -14.00
CA ASP A 328 -9.27 7.06 -13.95
C ASP A 328 -9.53 7.72 -12.57
N ILE A 329 -9.34 6.98 -11.49
CA ILE A 329 -9.43 7.51 -10.13
C ILE A 329 -8.14 8.25 -9.75
N GLY A 330 -8.23 9.20 -8.80
CA GLY A 330 -7.09 10.03 -8.39
C GLY A 330 -5.86 9.24 -7.99
N GLY A 331 -6.02 8.17 -7.22
CA GLY A 331 -4.90 7.31 -6.82
C GLY A 331 -4.20 6.56 -7.97
N HIS A 332 -4.87 6.32 -9.08
CA HIS A 332 -4.25 5.74 -10.29
C HIS A 332 -3.67 6.83 -11.20
N ALA A 333 -4.39 7.93 -11.41
CA ALA A 333 -3.96 9.03 -12.26
C ALA A 333 -2.65 9.70 -11.77
N GLU A 334 -2.32 9.57 -10.48
CA GLU A 334 -1.03 10.01 -9.94
C GLU A 334 0.15 9.11 -10.36
N ILE A 335 -0.13 7.86 -10.75
CA ILE A 335 0.91 6.86 -11.08
C ILE A 335 0.93 6.56 -12.59
N VAL A 336 -0.25 6.42 -13.20
CA VAL A 336 -0.41 6.05 -14.61
C VAL A 336 -0.54 7.30 -15.45
N ASN A 337 0.46 7.57 -16.28
CA ASN A 337 0.40 8.61 -17.31
C ASN A 337 -0.23 8.00 -18.56
N ASP A 338 -1.46 8.42 -18.85
CA ASP A 338 -2.27 7.85 -19.94
C ASP A 338 -1.57 7.95 -21.30
N GLY A 339 -1.50 6.83 -22.01
CA GLY A 339 -0.82 6.72 -23.30
C GLY A 339 0.72 6.66 -23.24
N GLN A 340 1.34 6.76 -22.04
CA GLN A 340 2.80 6.72 -21.88
C GLN A 340 3.28 5.57 -20.99
N THR A 341 2.69 5.42 -19.81
CA THR A 341 3.07 4.36 -18.84
C THR A 341 1.96 3.35 -18.62
N GLY A 342 0.81 3.52 -19.27
CA GLY A 342 -0.37 2.70 -19.21
C GLY A 342 -1.54 3.37 -19.89
N LEU A 343 -2.73 2.79 -19.79
CA LEU A 343 -3.98 3.39 -20.24
C LEU A 343 -4.94 3.57 -19.06
N LEU A 344 -5.68 4.68 -19.11
CA LEU A 344 -6.77 4.94 -18.19
C LEU A 344 -8.12 4.68 -18.86
N PHE A 345 -9.04 4.08 -18.12
CA PHE A 345 -10.44 3.95 -18.51
C PHE A 345 -11.34 4.66 -17.49
N LYS A 346 -12.50 5.12 -17.93
CA LYS A 346 -13.47 5.79 -17.05
C LYS A 346 -13.96 4.80 -15.99
N ALA A 347 -13.72 5.12 -14.72
CA ALA A 347 -14.11 4.28 -13.59
C ALA A 347 -15.60 3.89 -13.67
N GLU A 348 -15.89 2.61 -13.36
CA GLU A 348 -17.23 2.03 -13.36
C GLU A 348 -17.95 2.07 -14.74
N SER A 349 -17.22 2.29 -15.84
CA SER A 349 -17.72 2.22 -17.22
C SER A 349 -17.23 0.94 -17.92
N SER A 350 -18.10 -0.08 -18.05
CA SER A 350 -17.78 -1.34 -18.74
C SER A 350 -17.33 -1.09 -20.18
N LYS A 351 -18.05 -0.22 -20.89
CA LYS A 351 -17.69 0.16 -22.26
C LYS A 351 -16.27 0.72 -22.34
N SER A 352 -15.90 1.66 -21.44
CA SER A 352 -14.56 2.28 -21.46
C SER A 352 -13.47 1.24 -21.11
N LEU A 353 -13.73 0.35 -20.14
CA LEU A 353 -12.81 -0.74 -19.80
C LEU A 353 -12.59 -1.65 -21.00
N VAL A 354 -13.67 -2.12 -21.65
CA VAL A 354 -13.60 -3.04 -22.78
C VAL A 354 -12.92 -2.39 -23.99
N ASP A 355 -13.23 -1.12 -24.32
CA ASP A 355 -12.60 -0.41 -25.40
C ASP A 355 -11.08 -0.32 -25.24
N GLN A 356 -10.58 0.02 -24.04
CA GLN A 356 -9.15 0.08 -23.76
C GLN A 356 -8.50 -1.32 -23.66
N ALA A 357 -9.21 -2.31 -23.09
CA ALA A 357 -8.74 -3.68 -23.04
C ALA A 357 -8.60 -4.29 -24.44
N ARG A 358 -9.52 -3.97 -25.35
CA ARG A 358 -9.43 -4.36 -26.78
C ARG A 358 -8.19 -3.78 -27.46
N ARG A 359 -7.93 -2.47 -27.28
CA ARG A 359 -6.72 -1.83 -27.83
C ARG A 359 -5.46 -2.55 -27.40
N LEU A 360 -5.35 -2.85 -26.08
CA LEU A 360 -4.20 -3.60 -25.53
C LEU A 360 -4.19 -5.06 -25.97
N GLY A 361 -5.34 -5.71 -26.15
CA GLY A 361 -5.42 -7.09 -26.64
C GLY A 361 -4.96 -7.24 -28.10
N GLU A 362 -5.30 -6.28 -28.96
CA GLU A 362 -5.00 -6.29 -30.38
C GLU A 362 -3.59 -5.82 -30.71
N ASP A 363 -3.13 -4.77 -30.04
CA ASP A 363 -1.87 -4.06 -30.38
C ASP A 363 -0.72 -4.47 -29.46
N ARG A 364 0.11 -5.39 -29.97
CA ARG A 364 1.30 -5.87 -29.27
C ARG A 364 2.39 -4.79 -29.14
N GLU A 365 2.50 -3.90 -30.12
CA GLU A 365 3.49 -2.82 -30.12
C GLU A 365 3.12 -1.80 -29.05
N LEU A 366 1.84 -1.44 -28.96
CA LEU A 366 1.34 -0.56 -27.91
C LEU A 366 1.60 -1.17 -26.51
N ARG A 367 1.35 -2.48 -26.33
CA ARG A 367 1.67 -3.13 -25.05
C ARG A 367 3.15 -3.01 -24.73
N ALA A 368 4.04 -3.28 -25.68
CA ALA A 368 5.49 -3.19 -25.50
C ALA A 368 5.93 -1.76 -25.20
N GLN A 369 5.40 -0.77 -25.90
CA GLN A 369 5.69 0.66 -25.68
C GLN A 369 5.28 1.11 -24.28
N LEU A 370 4.05 0.83 -23.86
CA LEU A 370 3.52 1.22 -22.54
C LEU A 370 4.25 0.50 -21.41
N GLY A 371 4.54 -0.79 -21.57
CA GLY A 371 5.32 -1.57 -20.60
C GLY A 371 6.73 -1.03 -20.43
N ALA A 372 7.41 -0.72 -21.52
CA ALA A 372 8.75 -0.11 -21.50
C ALA A 372 8.73 1.28 -20.85
N GLY A 373 7.75 2.13 -21.22
CA GLY A 373 7.58 3.46 -20.63
C GLY A 373 7.30 3.40 -19.12
N GLY A 374 6.40 2.49 -18.70
CA GLY A 374 6.11 2.27 -17.28
C GLY A 374 7.34 1.82 -16.49
N ARG A 375 8.08 0.85 -17.03
CA ARG A 375 9.31 0.35 -16.41
C ARG A 375 10.38 1.43 -16.28
N GLN A 376 10.64 2.17 -17.34
CA GLN A 376 11.62 3.27 -17.34
C GLN A 376 11.26 4.33 -16.30
N TRP A 377 9.98 4.69 -16.21
CA TRP A 377 9.52 5.67 -15.23
C TRP A 377 9.69 5.17 -13.78
N VAL A 378 9.33 3.91 -13.49
CA VAL A 378 9.49 3.32 -12.16
C VAL A 378 10.97 3.25 -11.76
N GLU A 379 11.85 2.81 -12.66
CA GLU A 379 13.29 2.75 -12.43
C GLU A 379 13.90 4.13 -12.16
N ALA A 380 13.47 5.14 -12.91
CA ALA A 380 13.94 6.51 -12.74
C ALA A 380 13.39 7.18 -11.47
N GLU A 381 12.11 6.94 -11.10
CA GLU A 381 11.41 7.80 -10.17
C GLU A 381 10.83 7.09 -8.93
N ARG A 382 10.72 5.75 -8.92
CA ARG A 382 9.94 5.01 -7.92
C ARG A 382 10.65 3.81 -7.32
N THR A 383 11.98 3.83 -7.20
CA THR A 383 12.71 2.83 -6.40
C THR A 383 12.62 3.17 -4.91
N TRP A 384 12.57 2.14 -4.05
CA TRP A 384 12.57 2.37 -2.59
C TRP A 384 13.80 3.12 -2.11
N GLU A 385 14.96 2.91 -2.72
CA GLU A 385 16.16 3.64 -2.39
C GLU A 385 15.96 5.16 -2.52
N ARG A 386 15.43 5.61 -3.67
CA ARG A 386 15.12 7.03 -3.91
C ARG A 386 14.03 7.55 -2.99
N MET A 387 12.97 6.77 -2.77
CA MET A 387 11.86 7.19 -1.92
C MET A 387 12.29 7.32 -0.47
N VAL A 388 13.05 6.38 0.05
CA VAL A 388 13.50 6.38 1.45
C VAL A 388 14.58 7.42 1.71
N ALA A 389 15.41 7.76 0.71
CA ALA A 389 16.36 8.86 0.81
C ALA A 389 15.70 10.22 1.15
N ARG A 390 14.41 10.39 0.79
CA ARG A 390 13.63 11.59 1.13
C ARG A 390 13.41 11.77 2.63
N TYR A 391 13.58 10.72 3.45
CA TYR A 391 13.51 10.85 4.92
C TYR A 391 14.73 11.56 5.52
N LEU A 392 15.89 11.53 4.86
CA LEU A 392 17.12 12.15 5.39
C LEU A 392 16.94 13.64 5.72
N PRO A 393 16.45 14.49 4.80
CA PRO A 393 16.21 15.91 5.14
C PRO A 393 15.03 16.09 6.11
N ILE A 394 14.03 15.18 6.13
CA ILE A 394 12.91 15.24 7.08
C ILE A 394 13.42 15.02 8.50
N TYR A 395 14.26 14.02 8.72
CA TYR A 395 14.84 13.71 10.02
C TYR A 395 15.89 14.73 10.44
N GLY A 396 16.76 15.17 9.51
CA GLY A 396 17.75 16.22 9.78
C GLY A 396 17.14 17.57 10.15
N GLY A 397 15.95 17.87 9.70
CA GLY A 397 15.23 19.10 10.01
C GLY A 397 14.43 19.08 11.32
N VAL A 398 14.40 17.94 12.06
CA VAL A 398 13.70 17.80 13.34
C VAL A 398 14.59 17.28 14.47
N ALA A 399 15.75 16.68 14.15
CA ALA A 399 16.73 16.13 15.12
C ALA A 399 17.66 17.21 15.70
#